data_de5f67cab76c1e5ba98ec46612bd7cf5
#
_entry.id   de5f67cab76c1e5ba98ec46612bd7cf5
#
_cell.length_a   1.000
_cell.length_b   1.000
_cell.length_c   1.000
_cell.angle_alpha   90.00
_cell.angle_beta   90.00
_cell.angle_gamma   90.00
#
_symmetry.space_group_name_H-M   'P 1'
#
loop_
_entity.id
_entity.type
_entity.pdbx_description
1 polymer ?
#
loop_
_entity_poly.entity_id
_entity_poly.type
_entity_poly.pdbx_seq_one_letter_code
_entity_poly.pdbx_strand_id
1 'polypeptide(L)'
;QGVAATMKHFVANESEIERTTISSDVDERTLREIYLVPFEAAVKRAGLWAVMTSYNRLNGTFTSENAWLLKDILRGDWGFDGLVMSDWFGSHSAAPTVNAGLDLEMPGPTRDRGAKLLAAVAAGEVTRETVRARARAVLQLIERVGAFADPSMPEERAVD
;
A
#
# COMPACT_ATOMS: atom_id res chain seq x y z
N GLN A 1 -3.99 13.49 16.60
CA GLN A 1 -5.20 14.16 16.07
C GLN A 1 -6.29 13.18 15.59
N GLY A 2 -6.10 11.86 15.73
CA GLY A 2 -7.11 10.84 15.36
C GLY A 2 -7.29 10.60 13.86
N VAL A 3 -6.40 11.11 13.02
CA VAL A 3 -6.42 10.94 11.56
C VAL A 3 -5.13 10.30 11.09
N ALA A 4 -5.23 9.27 10.26
CA ALA A 4 -4.07 8.63 9.65
C ALA A 4 -3.58 9.42 8.43
N ALA A 5 -2.40 10.01 8.54
CA ALA A 5 -1.74 10.58 7.37
C ALA A 5 -1.28 9.45 6.43
N THR A 6 -1.52 9.63 5.13
CA THR A 6 -1.11 8.69 4.08
C THR A 6 -0.12 9.38 3.16
N MET A 7 1.10 8.87 3.07
CA MET A 7 2.08 9.38 2.12
C MET A 7 1.94 8.68 0.77
N LYS A 8 2.02 9.45 -0.32
CA LYS A 8 1.81 8.95 -1.68
C LYS A 8 2.59 9.76 -2.72
N HIS A 9 2.82 9.24 -3.91
CA HIS A 9 2.54 7.87 -4.32
C HIS A 9 3.86 7.08 -4.29
N PHE A 10 3.87 5.92 -3.66
CA PHE A 10 5.06 5.12 -3.41
C PHE A 10 5.28 4.12 -4.55
N VAL A 11 6.18 4.38 -5.54
CA VAL A 11 7.19 5.40 -5.66
C VAL A 11 7.49 5.68 -7.15
N ALA A 12 8.18 6.78 -7.43
CA ALA A 12 8.69 7.15 -8.76
C ALA A 12 7.61 7.31 -9.85
N ASN A 13 6.47 7.92 -9.49
CA ASN A 13 5.36 8.21 -10.41
C ASN A 13 5.35 9.69 -10.81
N GLU A 14 6.46 10.17 -11.40
CA GLU A 14 6.58 11.56 -11.85
C GLU A 14 5.99 11.78 -13.25
N SER A 15 5.96 10.73 -14.09
CA SER A 15 5.36 10.81 -15.41
C SER A 15 3.86 10.53 -15.37
N GLU A 16 3.06 11.47 -15.86
CA GLU A 16 1.63 11.28 -16.06
C GLU A 16 1.29 10.61 -17.40
N ILE A 17 2.27 10.54 -18.34
CA ILE A 17 2.08 9.86 -19.62
C ILE A 17 2.03 8.36 -19.38
N GLU A 18 0.89 7.74 -19.72
CA GLU A 18 0.64 6.30 -19.52
C GLU A 18 0.94 5.81 -18.09
N ARG A 19 0.69 6.65 -17.08
CA ARG A 19 1.07 6.41 -15.69
C ARG A 19 0.61 5.06 -15.11
N THR A 20 -0.43 4.47 -15.69
CA THR A 20 -0.98 3.17 -15.27
C THR A 20 -0.26 1.96 -15.89
N THR A 21 0.65 2.19 -16.85
CA THR A 21 1.34 1.13 -17.60
C THR A 21 2.84 1.35 -17.74
N ILE A 22 3.30 2.60 -17.60
CA ILE A 22 4.73 2.96 -17.74
C ILE A 22 5.59 2.26 -16.68
N SER A 23 6.84 1.98 -17.02
CA SER A 23 7.88 1.58 -16.07
C SER A 23 8.84 2.74 -15.82
N SER A 24 9.01 3.10 -14.56
CA SER A 24 10.08 3.99 -14.12
C SER A 24 11.32 3.14 -13.86
N ASP A 25 12.28 3.20 -14.77
CA ASP A 25 13.50 2.39 -14.68
C ASP A 25 14.59 3.22 -14.00
N VAL A 26 14.94 2.84 -12.78
CA VAL A 26 15.82 3.59 -11.89
C VAL A 26 16.78 2.62 -11.21
N ASP A 27 18.08 2.91 -11.21
CA ASP A 27 19.03 2.14 -10.43
C ASP A 27 18.81 2.30 -8.91
N GLU A 28 19.22 1.30 -8.14
CA GLU A 28 18.94 1.25 -6.71
C GLU A 28 19.55 2.44 -5.95
N ARG A 29 20.74 2.90 -6.32
CA ARG A 29 21.39 4.04 -5.68
C ARG A 29 20.57 5.31 -5.86
N THR A 30 20.21 5.62 -7.10
CA THR A 30 19.37 6.78 -7.43
C THR A 30 18.02 6.69 -6.74
N LEU A 31 17.40 5.51 -6.72
CA LEU A 31 16.14 5.29 -6.03
C LEU A 31 16.26 5.60 -4.52
N ARG A 32 17.31 5.08 -3.85
CA ARG A 32 17.53 5.29 -2.40
C ARG A 32 17.97 6.71 -2.06
N GLU A 33 18.74 7.37 -2.90
CA GLU A 33 19.28 8.70 -2.61
C GLU A 33 18.33 9.84 -2.99
N ILE A 34 17.34 9.60 -3.86
CA ILE A 34 16.41 10.64 -4.34
C ILE A 34 14.96 10.27 -4.04
N TYR A 35 14.44 9.22 -4.68
CA TYR A 35 13.00 8.93 -4.68
C TYR A 35 12.47 8.39 -3.36
N LEU A 36 13.26 7.59 -2.66
CA LEU A 36 12.85 6.98 -1.39
C LEU A 36 13.07 7.88 -0.18
N VAL A 37 13.95 8.89 -0.26
CA VAL A 37 14.31 9.78 0.85
C VAL A 37 13.09 10.40 1.56
N PRO A 38 12.11 11.01 0.87
CA PRO A 38 10.97 11.60 1.55
C PRO A 38 10.09 10.56 2.25
N PHE A 39 9.94 9.37 1.68
CA PHE A 39 9.18 8.28 2.29
C PHE A 39 9.87 7.72 3.52
N GLU A 40 11.18 7.48 3.44
CA GLU A 40 11.97 7.05 4.59
C GLU A 40 11.90 8.06 5.75
N ALA A 41 12.00 9.34 5.44
CA ALA A 41 11.87 10.40 6.44
C ALA A 41 10.49 10.42 7.08
N ALA A 42 9.43 10.25 6.30
CA ALA A 42 8.06 10.19 6.80
C ALA A 42 7.83 8.97 7.71
N VAL A 43 8.34 7.80 7.34
CA VAL A 43 8.25 6.59 8.17
C VAL A 43 9.06 6.74 9.45
N LYS A 44 10.36 7.06 9.35
CA LYS A 44 11.28 7.02 10.49
C LYS A 44 11.17 8.21 11.45
N ARG A 45 10.73 9.37 10.95
CA ARG A 45 10.71 10.62 11.74
C ARG A 45 9.32 11.12 12.09
N ALA A 46 8.34 10.89 11.23
CA ALA A 46 6.97 11.40 11.42
C ALA A 46 5.99 10.35 11.95
N GLY A 47 6.39 9.09 12.08
CA GLY A 47 5.51 8.02 12.57
C GLY A 47 4.29 7.82 11.68
N LEU A 48 4.52 7.75 10.38
CA LEU A 48 3.49 7.60 9.35
C LEU A 48 2.65 6.32 9.57
N TRP A 49 1.33 6.40 9.37
CA TRP A 49 0.42 5.28 9.58
C TRP A 49 -0.05 4.59 8.31
N ALA A 50 0.07 5.24 7.16
CA ALA A 50 -0.32 4.64 5.90
C ALA A 50 0.56 5.10 4.73
N VAL A 51 0.73 4.20 3.75
CA VAL A 51 1.42 4.45 2.49
C VAL A 51 0.52 4.00 1.35
N MET A 52 0.42 4.81 0.30
CA MET A 52 -0.28 4.44 -0.94
C MET A 52 0.73 4.15 -2.03
N THR A 53 0.63 2.96 -2.65
CA THR A 53 1.46 2.61 -3.81
C THR A 53 1.12 3.45 -5.03
N SER A 54 2.04 3.58 -5.94
CA SER A 54 1.84 4.31 -7.20
C SER A 54 1.26 3.42 -8.30
N TYR A 55 0.86 4.03 -9.42
CA TYR A 55 0.32 3.31 -10.57
C TYR A 55 1.36 2.59 -11.41
N ASN A 56 2.55 3.21 -11.54
CA ASN A 56 3.60 2.79 -12.45
C ASN A 56 4.25 1.46 -12.03
N ARG A 57 4.97 0.89 -12.97
CA ARG A 57 5.97 -0.11 -12.64
C ARG A 57 7.26 0.57 -12.18
N LEU A 58 7.97 -0.09 -11.30
CA LEU A 58 9.33 0.21 -10.93
C LEU A 58 10.22 -0.93 -11.44
N ASN A 59 11.11 -0.64 -12.37
CA ASN A 59 11.98 -1.63 -13.01
C ASN A 59 11.19 -2.86 -13.51
N GLY A 60 10.09 -2.60 -14.23
CA GLY A 60 9.23 -3.62 -14.81
C GLY A 60 8.13 -4.22 -13.93
N THR A 61 8.18 -4.03 -12.60
CA THR A 61 7.20 -4.59 -11.65
C THR A 61 6.29 -3.50 -11.10
N PHE A 62 4.96 -3.68 -11.14
CA PHE A 62 4.04 -2.73 -10.50
C PHE A 62 4.38 -2.53 -9.03
N THR A 63 4.37 -1.28 -8.57
CA THR A 63 4.74 -0.97 -7.18
C THR A 63 3.86 -1.70 -6.17
N SER A 64 2.59 -1.94 -6.49
CA SER A 64 1.66 -2.72 -5.67
C SER A 64 2.00 -4.23 -5.61
N GLU A 65 2.85 -4.74 -6.50
CA GLU A 65 3.29 -6.14 -6.60
C GLU A 65 4.78 -6.32 -6.28
N ASN A 66 5.47 -5.25 -5.94
CA ASN A 66 6.91 -5.25 -5.75
C ASN A 66 7.28 -5.63 -4.30
N ALA A 67 7.58 -6.92 -4.09
CA ALA A 67 7.92 -7.44 -2.77
C ALA A 67 9.19 -6.80 -2.20
N TRP A 68 10.21 -6.53 -3.02
CA TRP A 68 11.43 -5.84 -2.59
C TRP A 68 11.11 -4.44 -2.06
N LEU A 69 10.25 -3.69 -2.75
CA LEU A 69 9.85 -2.35 -2.33
C LEU A 69 9.02 -2.38 -1.03
N LEU A 70 8.01 -3.26 -0.96
CA LEU A 70 7.03 -3.25 0.14
C LEU A 70 7.47 -4.03 1.37
N LYS A 71 8.23 -5.12 1.19
CA LYS A 71 8.70 -5.95 2.31
C LYS A 71 10.10 -5.59 2.73
N ASP A 72 11.06 -5.61 1.79
CA ASP A 72 12.45 -5.50 2.18
C ASP A 72 12.78 -4.05 2.55
N ILE A 73 12.43 -3.07 1.72
CA ILE A 73 12.70 -1.66 2.01
C ILE A 73 11.70 -1.11 3.04
N LEU A 74 10.41 -1.06 2.70
CA LEU A 74 9.43 -0.33 3.51
C LEU A 74 9.29 -0.95 4.91
N ARG A 75 9.08 -2.27 4.99
CA ARG A 75 8.88 -2.95 6.27
C ARG A 75 10.17 -3.41 6.92
N GLY A 76 11.13 -3.93 6.14
CA GLY A 76 12.41 -4.44 6.64
C GLY A 76 13.37 -3.31 7.03
N ASP A 77 13.85 -2.54 6.06
CA ASP A 77 14.87 -1.52 6.30
C ASP A 77 14.36 -0.35 7.14
N TRP A 78 13.08 0.05 6.95
CA TRP A 78 12.52 1.22 7.64
C TRP A 78 11.65 0.88 8.85
N GLY A 79 11.27 -0.37 9.03
CA GLY A 79 10.45 -0.81 10.15
C GLY A 79 8.99 -0.31 10.09
N PHE A 80 8.46 -0.06 8.89
CA PHE A 80 7.08 0.41 8.73
C PHE A 80 6.07 -0.64 9.18
N ASP A 81 5.25 -0.31 10.17
CA ASP A 81 4.22 -1.18 10.75
C ASP A 81 2.78 -0.76 10.39
N GLY A 82 2.64 0.25 9.51
CA GLY A 82 1.35 0.78 9.09
C GLY A 82 0.71 0.06 7.92
N LEU A 83 -0.37 0.65 7.40
CA LEU A 83 -1.16 0.15 6.27
C LEU A 83 -0.51 0.50 4.93
N VAL A 84 -0.43 -0.47 4.04
CA VAL A 84 -0.10 -0.26 2.63
C VAL A 84 -1.36 -0.44 1.80
N MET A 85 -1.81 0.63 1.12
CA MET A 85 -2.96 0.59 0.22
C MET A 85 -2.52 0.82 -1.23
N SER A 86 -3.33 0.34 -2.19
CA SER A 86 -3.14 0.72 -3.59
C SER A 86 -3.69 2.12 -3.85
N ASP A 87 -3.17 2.79 -4.86
CA ASP A 87 -3.92 3.86 -5.51
C ASP A 87 -5.21 3.28 -6.12
N TRP A 88 -6.17 4.14 -6.52
CA TRP A 88 -7.45 3.73 -7.06
C TRP A 88 -7.26 2.96 -8.36
N PHE A 89 -7.68 1.68 -8.35
CA PHE A 89 -7.47 0.73 -9.45
C PHE A 89 -6.00 0.38 -9.74
N GLY A 90 -5.07 0.73 -8.84
CA GLY A 90 -3.64 0.44 -8.94
C GLY A 90 -3.23 -0.97 -8.50
N SER A 91 -4.19 -1.84 -8.15
CA SER A 91 -3.98 -3.28 -8.00
C SER A 91 -4.22 -3.98 -9.33
N HIS A 92 -3.34 -4.92 -9.71
CA HIS A 92 -3.40 -5.59 -11.01
C HIS A 92 -3.57 -7.12 -10.89
N SER A 93 -3.49 -7.65 -9.68
CA SER A 93 -3.56 -9.11 -9.42
C SER A 93 -4.02 -9.42 -8.01
N ALA A 94 -4.42 -10.67 -7.77
CA ALA A 94 -4.76 -11.15 -6.43
C ALA A 94 -3.53 -11.65 -5.67
N ALA A 95 -2.90 -12.75 -6.11
CA ALA A 95 -1.80 -13.39 -5.39
C ALA A 95 -0.52 -12.54 -5.34
N PRO A 96 0.00 -11.98 -6.44
CA PRO A 96 1.21 -11.17 -6.41
C PRO A 96 1.10 -9.97 -5.45
N THR A 97 0.00 -9.21 -5.49
CA THR A 97 -0.18 -8.02 -4.61
C THR A 97 -0.24 -8.41 -3.13
N VAL A 98 -1.00 -9.46 -2.78
CA VAL A 98 -1.12 -9.93 -1.40
C VAL A 98 0.22 -10.44 -0.87
N ASN A 99 0.92 -11.22 -1.69
CA ASN A 99 2.23 -11.76 -1.36
C ASN A 99 3.31 -10.67 -1.28
N ALA A 100 3.23 -9.63 -2.11
CA ALA A 100 4.15 -8.51 -2.05
C ALA A 100 3.99 -7.63 -0.79
N GLY A 101 2.83 -7.66 -0.15
CA GLY A 101 2.63 -6.88 1.07
C GLY A 101 1.62 -5.76 0.97
N LEU A 102 0.84 -5.67 -0.11
CA LEU A 102 -0.29 -4.77 -0.23
C LEU A 102 -1.41 -5.22 0.69
N ASP A 103 -1.83 -4.38 1.63
CA ASP A 103 -2.85 -4.72 2.63
C ASP A 103 -4.27 -4.45 2.13
N LEU A 104 -4.49 -3.31 1.48
CA LEU A 104 -5.81 -2.84 1.06
C LEU A 104 -5.83 -2.50 -0.43
N GLU A 105 -6.77 -3.11 -1.18
CA GLU A 105 -7.09 -2.72 -2.55
C GLU A 105 -8.13 -1.59 -2.55
N MET A 106 -7.84 -0.53 -3.29
CA MET A 106 -8.72 0.63 -3.45
C MET A 106 -9.12 0.86 -4.90
N PRO A 107 -10.33 1.41 -5.18
CA PRO A 107 -11.45 1.55 -4.26
C PRO A 107 -12.27 0.26 -4.16
N GLY A 108 -13.27 0.24 -3.27
CA GLY A 108 -14.33 -0.76 -3.36
C GLY A 108 -15.33 -0.48 -4.52
N PRO A 109 -16.08 -1.47 -4.99
CA PRO A 109 -15.95 -2.89 -4.66
C PRO A 109 -14.66 -3.50 -5.23
N THR A 110 -14.12 -4.51 -4.55
CA THR A 110 -12.86 -5.14 -4.94
C THR A 110 -12.90 -5.80 -6.32
N ARG A 111 -11.81 -5.67 -7.09
CA ARG A 111 -11.61 -6.33 -8.41
C ARG A 111 -10.77 -7.60 -8.30
N ASP A 112 -9.71 -7.53 -7.53
CA ASP A 112 -8.66 -8.57 -7.46
C ASP A 112 -8.67 -9.30 -6.13
N ARG A 113 -9.32 -8.75 -5.11
CA ARG A 113 -9.62 -9.42 -3.85
C ARG A 113 -10.92 -10.25 -3.98
N GLY A 114 -11.51 -10.68 -2.90
CA GLY A 114 -12.76 -11.47 -2.95
C GLY A 114 -12.58 -12.81 -3.64
N ALA A 115 -13.37 -13.12 -4.67
CA ALA A 115 -13.39 -14.44 -5.33
C ALA A 115 -12.04 -14.86 -5.92
N LYS A 116 -11.30 -13.94 -6.53
CA LYS A 116 -9.97 -14.22 -7.09
C LYS A 116 -8.96 -14.59 -5.98
N LEU A 117 -9.00 -13.87 -4.85
CA LEU A 117 -8.13 -14.18 -3.72
C LEU A 117 -8.50 -15.51 -3.06
N LEU A 118 -9.80 -15.84 -2.95
CA LEU A 118 -10.24 -17.15 -2.47
C LEU A 118 -9.74 -18.27 -3.37
N ALA A 119 -9.81 -18.10 -4.68
CA ALA A 119 -9.27 -19.06 -5.65
C ALA A 119 -7.74 -19.21 -5.49
N ALA A 120 -7.00 -18.12 -5.34
CA ALA A 120 -5.55 -18.15 -5.13
C ALA A 120 -5.16 -18.86 -3.83
N VAL A 121 -5.94 -18.70 -2.76
CA VAL A 121 -5.74 -19.46 -1.50
C VAL A 121 -6.04 -20.93 -1.70
N ALA A 122 -7.10 -21.27 -2.41
CA ALA A 122 -7.45 -22.67 -2.71
C ALA A 122 -6.40 -23.35 -3.58
N ALA A 123 -5.78 -22.62 -4.52
CA ALA A 123 -4.68 -23.09 -5.36
C ALA A 123 -3.32 -23.16 -4.63
N GLY A 124 -3.23 -22.68 -3.38
CA GLY A 124 -1.97 -22.64 -2.63
C GLY A 124 -1.01 -21.50 -3.04
N GLU A 125 -1.43 -20.58 -3.89
CA GLU A 125 -0.63 -19.42 -4.33
C GLU A 125 -0.48 -18.36 -3.22
N VAL A 126 -1.44 -18.31 -2.30
CA VAL A 126 -1.45 -17.42 -1.14
C VAL A 126 -1.78 -18.22 0.11
N THR A 127 -1.00 -18.06 1.16
CA THR A 127 -1.28 -18.72 2.43
C THR A 127 -2.37 -17.98 3.22
N ARG A 128 -3.14 -18.70 4.03
CA ARG A 128 -4.11 -18.09 4.96
C ARG A 128 -3.43 -17.14 5.94
N GLU A 129 -2.18 -17.42 6.32
CA GLU A 129 -1.40 -16.56 7.21
C GLU A 129 -1.09 -15.21 6.54
N THR A 130 -0.73 -15.22 5.25
CA THR A 130 -0.53 -13.99 4.47
C THR A 130 -1.80 -13.15 4.43
N VAL A 131 -2.97 -13.75 4.17
CA VAL A 131 -4.25 -13.03 4.19
C VAL A 131 -4.55 -12.43 5.57
N ARG A 132 -4.33 -13.20 6.64
CA ARG A 132 -4.50 -12.71 8.01
C ARG A 132 -3.57 -11.54 8.34
N ALA A 133 -2.32 -11.59 7.88
CA ALA A 133 -1.39 -10.50 8.08
C ALA A 133 -1.86 -9.20 7.40
N ARG A 134 -2.40 -9.29 6.16
CA ARG A 134 -2.98 -8.12 5.47
C ARG A 134 -4.22 -7.58 6.21
N ALA A 135 -5.14 -8.45 6.61
CA ALA A 135 -6.32 -8.06 7.39
C ALA A 135 -5.94 -7.41 8.74
N ARG A 136 -4.91 -7.94 9.40
CA ARG A 136 -4.41 -7.37 10.65
C ARG A 136 -3.94 -5.93 10.48
N ALA A 137 -3.24 -5.59 9.40
CA ALA A 137 -2.80 -4.23 9.15
C ALA A 137 -3.98 -3.25 9.02
N VAL A 138 -5.07 -3.67 8.38
CA VAL A 138 -6.31 -2.87 8.29
C VAL A 138 -6.93 -2.68 9.68
N LEU A 139 -7.07 -3.77 10.45
CA LEU A 139 -7.65 -3.71 11.80
C LEU A 139 -6.81 -2.84 12.75
N GLN A 140 -5.48 -2.92 12.66
CA GLN A 140 -4.57 -2.06 13.44
C GLN A 140 -4.75 -0.58 13.11
N LEU A 141 -4.97 -0.23 11.84
CA LEU A 141 -5.26 1.15 11.47
C LEU A 141 -6.60 1.62 12.05
N ILE A 142 -7.65 0.80 11.94
CA ILE A 142 -8.99 1.08 12.51
C ILE A 142 -8.89 1.30 14.03
N GLU A 143 -8.10 0.48 14.73
CA GLU A 143 -7.83 0.62 16.15
C GLU A 143 -7.09 1.92 16.47
N ARG A 144 -6.01 2.22 15.74
CA ARG A 144 -5.18 3.42 15.93
C ARG A 144 -5.97 4.73 15.75
N VAL A 145 -6.93 4.76 14.83
CA VAL A 145 -7.79 5.94 14.61
C VAL A 145 -9.01 5.97 15.56
N GLY A 146 -9.19 4.95 16.41
CA GLY A 146 -10.29 4.88 17.38
C GLY A 146 -11.65 4.48 16.79
N ALA A 147 -11.70 4.06 15.51
CA ALA A 147 -12.97 3.77 14.84
C ALA A 147 -13.70 2.51 15.34
N PHE A 148 -13.04 1.67 16.14
CA PHE A 148 -13.76 0.60 16.86
C PHE A 148 -14.63 1.12 18.00
N ALA A 149 -14.20 2.20 18.66
CA ALA A 149 -14.96 2.81 19.75
C ALA A 149 -16.10 3.69 19.23
N ASP A 150 -15.90 4.34 18.10
CA ASP A 150 -16.91 5.15 17.41
C ASP A 150 -16.89 4.83 15.89
N PRO A 151 -17.68 3.83 15.47
CA PRO A 151 -17.76 3.46 14.06
C PRO A 151 -18.65 4.42 13.22
N SER A 152 -19.24 5.43 13.85
CA SER A 152 -20.06 6.40 13.15
C SER A 152 -19.20 7.22 12.17
N MET A 153 -19.67 7.33 10.92
CA MET A 153 -19.08 8.32 10.02
C MET A 153 -19.58 9.70 10.45
N PRO A 154 -18.67 10.64 10.78
CA PRO A 154 -19.10 12.00 11.04
C PRO A 154 -19.81 12.55 9.80
N GLU A 155 -20.96 13.20 9.99
CA GLU A 155 -21.61 13.94 8.92
C GLU A 155 -20.62 15.01 8.42
N GLU A 156 -20.47 15.12 7.10
CA GLU A 156 -19.79 16.25 6.51
C GLU A 156 -20.50 17.53 6.94
N ARG A 157 -19.85 18.32 7.76
CA ARG A 157 -20.35 19.66 8.12
C ARG A 157 -19.52 20.68 7.36
N ALA A 158 -20.17 21.55 6.61
CA ALA A 158 -19.53 22.77 6.16
C ALA A 158 -19.09 23.54 7.40
N VAL A 159 -17.78 23.73 7.54
CA VAL A 159 -17.21 24.62 8.54
C VAL A 159 -16.96 25.94 7.81
N ASP A 160 -17.76 26.96 8.14
CA ASP A 160 -17.60 28.33 7.63
C ASP A 160 -16.28 28.95 8.16
#